data_ce998598ebbfdd9b56f91f54b9e5b2b0
#
_entry.id   ce998598ebbfdd9b56f91f54b9e5b2b0
#
_cell.length_a   1.000
_cell.length_b   1.000
_cell.length_c   1.000
_cell.angle_alpha   90.00
_cell.angle_beta   90.00
_cell.angle_gamma   90.00
#
_symmetry.space_group_name_H-M   'P 1'
#
loop_
_entity.id
_entity.type
_entity.pdbx_description
1 polymer ?
#
loop_
_entity_poly.entity_id
_entity_poly.type
_entity_poly.pdbx_seq_one_letter_code
_entity_poly.pdbx_strand_id
1 'polypeptide(L)'
;MRSFLVVSLSTLALAATARAGAADIRVGADASCTTHTIADALAMAKATPDVDTIRLVDDQPYENQTVYVDTSVNLVGGHASCSATAPAGRTHLVGNGRWATLAVVGDGLRVRLEHLDVSGGGTSGEIGLWGGLHVEGSVQVALADVEIHDNENVNGGGLEISGQAIVELEHDVDVHDNSATLGGGVLVSNATLRVRPHGVAIRDNVAYGGGGGLALTFGGQMSVGTNPEAEPRPVDGVLIAGNQALGYGGGVFVHGDGAMLLADDTVVRDNLAAEGGGVYAGDGGYAQFARFRDGPFRHCPNELECLRLSGNRAERGGALAVRDGATAHLDQAIVRGNVAAAGAAFHMHGDASRMRLYASLVVGNACAEDAPAECAPIQTFGGALRFEHSTFADNGGGEALIWGDGVEHAVVTDIQGYSSLIAGKEKIFGFIGAIPTVHYDCVLKDRGVAEIAATRSDVQPFTFQDPARGDYHLPGDSVAMDWCDGTPVSSQSPDMDGTRRGIDAGRGDVFGPYDLGAFESDRIFASGTELRR
;
A
#
# COMPACT_ATOMS: atom_id res chain seq x y z
N MET A 1 17.63 59.30 -71.02
CA MET A 1 18.44 58.85 -69.85
C MET A 1 17.60 57.90 -69.08
N ARG A 2 17.88 56.59 -69.15
CA ARG A 2 17.19 55.55 -68.37
C ARG A 2 18.20 55.03 -67.40
N SER A 3 17.97 55.27 -66.08
CA SER A 3 18.77 54.76 -65.02
C SER A 3 18.34 53.33 -64.71
N PHE A 4 19.28 52.39 -64.72
CA PHE A 4 19.07 51.03 -64.28
C PHE A 4 19.42 50.94 -62.75
N LEU A 5 18.46 50.48 -61.98
CA LEU A 5 18.64 50.17 -60.56
C LEU A 5 19.10 48.70 -60.43
N VAL A 6 20.31 48.47 -59.95
CA VAL A 6 20.83 47.14 -59.67
C VAL A 6 20.44 46.82 -58.25
N VAL A 7 19.54 45.85 -58.08
CA VAL A 7 19.19 45.27 -56.75
C VAL A 7 20.09 44.06 -56.55
N SER A 8 21.02 44.15 -55.57
CA SER A 8 21.84 43.02 -55.11
C SER A 8 21.01 42.18 -54.13
N LEU A 9 20.68 40.95 -54.50
CA LEU A 9 20.13 39.94 -53.56
C LEU A 9 21.25 39.36 -52.69
N SER A 10 21.26 39.73 -51.45
CA SER A 10 22.08 39.05 -50.43
C SER A 10 21.38 37.75 -50.02
N THR A 11 21.88 36.61 -50.40
CA THR A 11 21.46 35.30 -49.94
C THR A 11 21.91 35.09 -48.50
N LEU A 12 20.97 35.20 -47.57
CA LEU A 12 21.17 34.78 -46.19
C LEU A 12 21.19 33.24 -46.17
N ALA A 13 22.36 32.63 -45.99
CA ALA A 13 22.49 31.21 -45.72
C ALA A 13 22.00 30.94 -44.29
N LEU A 14 20.77 30.41 -44.14
CA LEU A 14 20.34 29.80 -42.89
C LEU A 14 21.20 28.55 -42.69
N ALA A 15 22.17 28.62 -41.79
CA ALA A 15 22.83 27.43 -41.29
C ALA A 15 21.75 26.64 -40.49
N ALA A 16 21.25 25.57 -41.08
CA ALA A 16 20.48 24.58 -40.35
C ALA A 16 21.42 23.93 -39.35
N THR A 17 21.36 24.37 -38.09
CA THR A 17 21.98 23.61 -36.99
C THR A 17 21.25 22.27 -36.94
N ALA A 18 21.93 21.21 -37.34
CA ALA A 18 21.47 19.87 -37.12
C ALA A 18 21.22 19.74 -35.58
N ARG A 19 19.97 19.54 -35.20
CA ARG A 19 19.68 19.15 -33.81
C ARG A 19 20.42 17.85 -33.57
N ALA A 20 21.37 17.86 -32.63
CA ALA A 20 21.93 16.63 -32.12
C ALA A 20 20.76 15.84 -31.50
N GLY A 21 20.48 14.66 -32.02
CA GLY A 21 19.49 13.76 -31.41
C GLY A 21 20.02 13.20 -30.07
N ALA A 22 19.12 12.54 -29.31
CA ALA A 22 19.47 11.93 -28.06
C ALA A 22 20.74 11.06 -28.18
N ALA A 23 21.71 11.28 -27.31
CA ALA A 23 22.99 10.59 -27.32
C ALA A 23 22.93 9.28 -26.50
N ASP A 24 23.75 8.30 -26.91
CA ASP A 24 24.00 7.06 -26.19
C ASP A 24 25.42 7.15 -25.57
N ILE A 25 25.47 7.50 -24.29
CA ILE A 25 26.71 7.75 -23.54
C ILE A 25 27.04 6.50 -22.73
N ARG A 26 28.22 5.92 -22.93
CA ARG A 26 28.62 4.66 -22.32
C ARG A 26 29.73 4.88 -21.30
N VAL A 27 29.50 4.41 -20.07
CA VAL A 27 30.41 4.59 -18.92
C VAL A 27 31.01 3.26 -18.54
N GLY A 28 32.34 3.19 -18.46
CA GLY A 28 33.07 2.00 -18.03
C GLY A 28 34.60 2.20 -18.12
N ALA A 29 35.37 1.23 -17.63
CA ALA A 29 36.81 1.31 -17.61
C ALA A 29 37.47 1.09 -18.97
N ASP A 30 36.79 0.44 -19.92
CA ASP A 30 37.34 0.10 -21.24
C ASP A 30 37.49 1.33 -22.13
N ALA A 31 38.55 1.37 -22.94
CA ALA A 31 38.81 2.45 -23.91
C ALA A 31 37.74 2.58 -25.02
N SER A 32 36.87 1.61 -25.20
CA SER A 32 35.70 1.66 -26.10
C SER A 32 34.50 2.43 -25.51
N CYS A 33 34.55 2.75 -24.24
CA CYS A 33 33.51 3.53 -23.56
C CYS A 33 33.58 5.02 -23.96
N THR A 34 32.47 5.72 -23.87
CA THR A 34 32.41 7.16 -24.18
C THR A 34 33.13 7.98 -23.11
N THR A 35 32.97 7.57 -21.86
CA THR A 35 33.63 8.18 -20.68
C THR A 35 33.86 7.13 -19.59
N HIS A 36 34.63 7.50 -18.55
CA HIS A 36 34.98 6.60 -17.46
C HIS A 36 34.27 6.91 -16.14
N THR A 37 33.56 8.03 -16.06
CA THR A 37 32.82 8.42 -14.86
C THR A 37 31.37 8.78 -15.16
N ILE A 38 30.49 8.53 -14.20
CA ILE A 38 29.07 8.91 -14.29
C ILE A 38 28.95 10.44 -14.31
N ALA A 39 29.79 11.15 -13.55
CA ALA A 39 29.80 12.61 -13.52
C ALA A 39 30.09 13.24 -14.90
N ASP A 40 31.08 12.72 -15.63
CA ASP A 40 31.39 13.18 -16.98
C ASP A 40 30.25 12.88 -17.95
N ALA A 41 29.62 11.70 -17.82
CA ALA A 41 28.46 11.32 -18.64
C ALA A 41 27.28 12.27 -18.42
N LEU A 42 26.96 12.61 -17.16
CA LEU A 42 25.93 13.58 -16.82
C LEU A 42 26.24 14.99 -17.35
N ALA A 43 27.51 15.42 -17.27
CA ALA A 43 27.94 16.69 -17.85
C ALA A 43 27.76 16.71 -19.39
N MET A 44 28.03 15.59 -20.07
CA MET A 44 27.77 15.44 -21.51
C MET A 44 26.27 15.51 -21.82
N ALA A 45 25.44 14.76 -21.08
CA ALA A 45 23.99 14.77 -21.25
C ALA A 45 23.38 16.16 -20.99
N LYS A 46 23.88 16.88 -20.01
CA LYS A 46 23.44 18.26 -19.72
C LYS A 46 23.75 19.26 -20.85
N ALA A 47 24.70 18.96 -21.70
CA ALA A 47 25.07 19.81 -22.82
C ALA A 47 24.15 19.66 -24.03
N THR A 48 23.27 18.68 -24.06
CA THR A 48 22.29 18.42 -25.13
C THR A 48 20.87 18.81 -24.71
N PRO A 49 19.98 19.18 -25.63
CA PRO A 49 18.61 19.53 -25.30
C PRO A 49 17.67 18.30 -25.18
N ASP A 50 18.11 17.16 -25.69
CA ASP A 50 17.30 15.93 -25.72
C ASP A 50 17.59 15.06 -24.49
N VAL A 51 16.70 14.11 -24.20
CA VAL A 51 16.90 13.15 -23.08
C VAL A 51 17.87 12.07 -23.54
N ASP A 52 19.10 12.13 -23.04
CA ASP A 52 20.13 11.16 -23.37
C ASP A 52 20.01 9.87 -22.55
N THR A 53 20.62 8.79 -23.06
CA THR A 53 20.74 7.53 -22.35
C THR A 53 22.19 7.32 -21.91
N ILE A 54 22.41 7.21 -20.61
CA ILE A 54 23.70 6.84 -20.00
C ILE A 54 23.65 5.36 -19.65
N ARG A 55 24.55 4.58 -20.25
CA ARG A 55 24.67 3.14 -20.00
C ARG A 55 25.89 2.86 -19.11
N LEU A 56 25.65 2.18 -17.99
CA LEU A 56 26.70 1.80 -17.06
C LEU A 56 27.10 0.35 -17.30
N VAL A 57 28.41 0.12 -17.40
CA VAL A 57 28.97 -1.23 -17.47
C VAL A 57 29.04 -1.83 -16.07
N ASP A 58 28.64 -3.09 -15.96
CA ASP A 58 28.63 -3.86 -14.72
C ASP A 58 29.84 -4.82 -14.66
N ASP A 59 31.04 -4.27 -14.78
CA ASP A 59 32.30 -5.03 -14.68
C ASP A 59 32.91 -4.96 -13.26
N GLN A 60 32.50 -3.99 -12.45
CA GLN A 60 32.88 -3.81 -11.04
C GLN A 60 31.92 -2.80 -10.38
N PRO A 61 31.77 -2.84 -9.04
CA PRO A 61 30.98 -1.84 -8.32
C PRO A 61 31.55 -0.42 -8.50
N TYR A 62 30.65 0.55 -8.64
CA TYR A 62 31.01 1.97 -8.62
C TYR A 62 31.05 2.44 -7.15
N GLU A 63 32.25 2.38 -6.56
CA GLU A 63 32.49 2.69 -5.15
C GLU A 63 32.54 4.19 -4.86
N ASN A 64 32.18 4.56 -3.61
CA ASN A 64 32.24 5.94 -3.09
C ASN A 64 31.41 6.95 -3.92
N GLN A 65 30.28 6.54 -4.44
CA GLN A 65 29.47 7.38 -5.30
C GLN A 65 28.68 8.43 -4.51
N THR A 66 28.48 9.56 -5.14
CA THR A 66 27.44 10.55 -4.90
C THR A 66 27.04 11.06 -6.27
N VAL A 67 26.11 10.34 -6.90
CA VAL A 67 25.64 10.65 -8.25
C VAL A 67 24.56 11.72 -8.16
N TYR A 68 24.83 12.91 -8.71
CA TYR A 68 23.90 14.04 -8.68
C TYR A 68 23.31 14.29 -10.08
N VAL A 69 22.02 13.99 -10.24
CA VAL A 69 21.28 14.11 -11.49
C VAL A 69 20.48 15.41 -11.47
N ASP A 70 20.91 16.41 -12.25
CA ASP A 70 20.25 17.70 -12.42
C ASP A 70 19.88 17.99 -13.90
N THR A 71 19.73 16.92 -14.68
CA THR A 71 19.32 16.95 -16.08
C THR A 71 18.40 15.77 -16.38
N SER A 72 17.55 15.92 -17.39
CA SER A 72 16.69 14.82 -17.85
C SER A 72 17.53 13.74 -18.54
N VAL A 73 17.45 12.50 -18.05
CA VAL A 73 18.30 11.41 -18.53
C VAL A 73 17.69 10.04 -18.22
N ASN A 74 18.00 9.05 -19.07
CA ASN A 74 17.83 7.64 -18.76
C ASN A 74 19.16 7.07 -18.29
N LEU A 75 19.24 6.62 -17.05
CA LEU A 75 20.43 5.96 -16.47
C LEU A 75 20.15 4.46 -16.40
N VAL A 76 20.86 3.68 -17.21
CA VAL A 76 20.62 2.25 -17.41
C VAL A 76 21.86 1.46 -17.06
N GLY A 77 21.80 0.68 -15.98
CA GLY A 77 22.88 -0.21 -15.56
C GLY A 77 22.87 -1.58 -16.25
N GLY A 78 23.62 -2.52 -15.68
CA GLY A 78 23.59 -3.94 -16.03
C GLY A 78 24.25 -4.31 -17.37
N HIS A 79 25.00 -3.41 -18.01
CA HIS A 79 25.65 -3.71 -19.28
C HIS A 79 26.98 -4.45 -19.06
N ALA A 80 27.15 -5.64 -19.65
CA ALA A 80 28.37 -6.42 -19.50
C ALA A 80 29.63 -5.77 -20.14
N SER A 81 29.45 -4.80 -21.04
CA SER A 81 30.52 -4.03 -21.68
C SER A 81 29.95 -2.77 -22.37
N CYS A 82 30.79 -1.83 -22.74
CA CYS A 82 30.37 -0.66 -23.51
C CYS A 82 29.85 -0.98 -24.93
N SER A 83 30.10 -2.16 -25.45
CA SER A 83 29.53 -2.64 -26.71
C SER A 83 28.22 -3.44 -26.53
N ALA A 84 27.85 -3.79 -25.31
CA ALA A 84 26.60 -4.51 -25.04
C ALA A 84 25.39 -3.62 -25.38
N THR A 85 24.40 -4.23 -26.04
CA THR A 85 23.18 -3.52 -26.47
C THR A 85 22.00 -3.67 -25.51
N ALA A 86 22.07 -4.67 -24.62
CA ALA A 86 21.05 -4.93 -23.61
C ALA A 86 21.71 -5.18 -22.25
N PRO A 87 21.00 -4.83 -21.15
CA PRO A 87 21.43 -5.18 -19.80
C PRO A 87 21.33 -6.70 -19.57
N ALA A 88 22.16 -7.22 -18.66
CA ALA A 88 22.16 -8.63 -18.26
C ALA A 88 22.12 -8.81 -16.73
N GLY A 89 22.10 -7.72 -15.97
CA GLY A 89 22.10 -7.69 -14.51
C GLY A 89 21.78 -6.28 -14.03
N ARG A 90 22.27 -5.92 -12.83
CA ARG A 90 22.19 -4.58 -12.24
C ARG A 90 23.60 -4.04 -11.99
N THR A 91 23.80 -2.76 -12.22
CA THR A 91 25.05 -2.09 -11.85
C THR A 91 24.99 -1.62 -10.41
N HIS A 92 26.03 -1.98 -9.62
CA HIS A 92 26.13 -1.62 -8.21
C HIS A 92 26.69 -0.20 -8.04
N LEU A 93 25.87 0.68 -7.49
CA LEU A 93 26.24 2.02 -7.05
C LEU A 93 26.38 2.01 -5.53
N VAL A 94 27.59 2.07 -5.02
CA VAL A 94 27.90 2.04 -3.59
C VAL A 94 28.26 3.44 -3.11
N GLY A 95 27.50 3.93 -2.15
CA GLY A 95 27.65 5.28 -1.58
C GLY A 95 28.95 5.47 -0.79
N ASN A 96 29.22 6.72 -0.45
CA ASN A 96 30.36 7.09 0.38
C ASN A 96 30.05 7.13 1.89
N GLY A 97 28.86 6.67 2.28
CA GLY A 97 28.37 6.66 3.67
C GLY A 97 27.99 8.02 4.23
N ARG A 98 28.14 9.11 3.50
CA ARG A 98 27.91 10.47 4.01
C ARG A 98 26.72 11.18 3.35
N TRP A 99 26.50 10.95 2.06
CA TRP A 99 25.48 11.58 1.24
C TRP A 99 24.62 10.51 0.58
N ALA A 100 23.56 10.93 -0.12
CA ALA A 100 22.85 10.01 -0.99
C ALA A 100 23.80 9.36 -1.99
N THR A 101 23.61 8.07 -2.22
CA THR A 101 24.31 7.37 -3.28
C THR A 101 23.89 7.92 -4.64
N LEU A 102 22.59 8.21 -4.80
CA LEU A 102 22.01 8.81 -5.98
C LEU A 102 21.02 9.91 -5.58
N ALA A 103 21.14 11.10 -6.15
CA ALA A 103 20.21 12.20 -5.93
C ALA A 103 19.67 12.75 -7.25
N VAL A 104 18.37 12.94 -7.37
CA VAL A 104 17.70 13.60 -8.50
C VAL A 104 17.05 14.88 -7.97
N VAL A 105 17.60 16.03 -8.33
CA VAL A 105 17.18 17.31 -7.75
C VAL A 105 17.02 18.36 -8.84
N GLY A 106 15.87 19.02 -8.89
CA GLY A 106 15.60 20.11 -9.82
C GLY A 106 14.13 20.29 -10.15
N ASP A 107 13.86 21.03 -11.21
CA ASP A 107 12.50 21.29 -11.66
C ASP A 107 12.32 20.91 -13.13
N GLY A 108 11.19 20.28 -13.44
CA GLY A 108 10.83 19.91 -14.82
C GLY A 108 11.64 18.74 -15.38
N LEU A 109 12.44 18.07 -14.56
CA LEU A 109 13.26 16.94 -15.01
C LEU A 109 12.41 15.68 -15.20
N ARG A 110 12.86 14.87 -16.18
CA ARG A 110 12.37 13.50 -16.39
C ARG A 110 13.56 12.56 -16.35
N VAL A 111 13.57 11.67 -15.36
CA VAL A 111 14.68 10.75 -15.14
C VAL A 111 14.12 9.33 -15.10
N ARG A 112 14.81 8.43 -15.77
CA ARG A 112 14.52 7.00 -15.71
C ARG A 112 15.75 6.27 -15.17
N LEU A 113 15.55 5.45 -14.17
CA LEU A 113 16.56 4.65 -13.51
C LEU A 113 16.24 3.17 -13.72
N GLU A 114 17.15 2.46 -14.38
CA GLU A 114 16.92 1.05 -14.73
C GLU A 114 18.15 0.19 -14.44
N HIS A 115 17.90 -1.05 -14.02
CA HIS A 115 18.94 -2.05 -13.80
C HIS A 115 20.05 -1.56 -12.85
N LEU A 116 19.65 -1.00 -11.70
CA LEU A 116 20.54 -0.46 -10.70
C LEU A 116 20.38 -1.14 -9.35
N ASP A 117 21.48 -1.23 -8.61
CA ASP A 117 21.55 -1.61 -7.22
C ASP A 117 22.19 -0.44 -6.46
N VAL A 118 21.48 0.12 -5.46
CA VAL A 118 21.83 1.37 -4.79
C VAL A 118 21.98 1.13 -3.30
N SER A 119 23.21 1.23 -2.79
CA SER A 119 23.51 0.94 -1.39
C SER A 119 24.54 1.89 -0.78
N GLY A 120 24.72 1.83 0.54
CA GLY A 120 25.79 2.52 1.26
C GLY A 120 25.63 4.03 1.39
N GLY A 121 24.42 4.57 1.18
CA GLY A 121 24.11 5.98 1.43
C GLY A 121 23.88 6.25 2.91
N GLY A 122 24.40 7.37 3.46
CA GLY A 122 24.10 7.88 4.80
C GLY A 122 24.68 7.09 5.97
N THR A 123 25.41 6.02 5.77
CA THR A 123 25.81 5.04 6.80
C THR A 123 26.96 5.48 7.72
N SER A 124 27.50 6.71 7.60
CA SER A 124 28.69 7.15 8.37
C SER A 124 28.39 7.51 9.83
N GLY A 125 27.12 7.48 10.29
CA GLY A 125 26.73 7.89 11.63
C GLY A 125 26.84 9.41 11.90
N GLU A 126 27.36 10.20 10.99
CA GLU A 126 27.18 11.65 10.96
C GLU A 126 25.76 11.92 10.47
N ILE A 127 25.11 12.99 10.91
CA ILE A 127 23.78 13.36 10.40
C ILE A 127 23.91 13.59 8.89
N GLY A 128 23.79 12.49 8.15
CA GLY A 128 23.77 12.46 6.69
C GLY A 128 22.49 13.12 6.21
N LEU A 129 22.60 13.89 5.15
CA LEU A 129 21.44 14.56 4.60
C LEU A 129 20.90 13.68 3.48
N TRP A 130 20.69 12.50 3.43
CA TRP A 130 20.05 11.70 2.36
C TRP A 130 20.62 10.27 2.31
N GLY A 131 19.69 9.28 2.25
CA GLY A 131 20.02 7.84 2.24
C GLY A 131 20.43 7.27 0.88
N GLY A 132 19.77 6.24 0.42
CA GLY A 132 20.11 5.60 -0.86
C GLY A 132 19.81 6.46 -2.08
N LEU A 133 18.52 6.71 -2.33
CA LEU A 133 18.01 7.55 -3.41
C LEU A 133 17.24 8.75 -2.84
N HIS A 134 17.67 9.96 -3.20
CA HIS A 134 16.97 11.20 -2.85
C HIS A 134 16.35 11.85 -4.08
N VAL A 135 15.06 12.20 -4.01
CA VAL A 135 14.33 12.84 -5.12
C VAL A 135 13.64 14.10 -4.60
N GLU A 136 14.04 15.26 -5.11
CA GLU A 136 13.52 16.55 -4.65
C GLU A 136 13.22 17.51 -5.82
N GLY A 137 12.15 18.32 -5.66
CA GLY A 137 11.72 19.34 -6.62
C GLY A 137 10.54 18.87 -7.47
N SER A 138 10.21 19.62 -8.54
CA SER A 138 9.11 19.26 -9.46
C SER A 138 9.61 18.28 -10.54
N VAL A 139 10.06 17.10 -10.13
CA VAL A 139 10.68 16.10 -11.02
C VAL A 139 9.78 14.88 -11.20
N GLN A 140 9.97 14.18 -12.31
CA GLN A 140 9.36 12.88 -12.59
C GLN A 140 10.45 11.82 -12.69
N VAL A 141 10.40 10.82 -11.82
CA VAL A 141 11.38 9.72 -11.79
C VAL A 141 10.66 8.39 -11.96
N ALA A 142 11.12 7.56 -12.87
CA ALA A 142 10.63 6.19 -13.03
C ALA A 142 11.75 5.20 -12.65
N LEU A 143 11.41 4.17 -11.87
CA LEU A 143 12.29 3.09 -11.46
C LEU A 143 11.80 1.77 -12.04
N ALA A 144 12.70 1.01 -12.67
CA ALA A 144 12.42 -0.31 -13.21
C ALA A 144 13.64 -1.24 -12.99
N ASP A 145 13.43 -2.41 -12.42
CA ASP A 145 14.51 -3.33 -12.05
C ASP A 145 15.59 -2.65 -11.19
N VAL A 146 15.16 -2.07 -10.06
CA VAL A 146 16.02 -1.32 -9.12
C VAL A 146 15.95 -1.92 -7.72
N GLU A 147 17.10 -2.15 -7.11
CA GLU A 147 17.27 -2.56 -5.72
C GLU A 147 17.86 -1.40 -4.91
N ILE A 148 17.28 -1.11 -3.73
CA ILE A 148 17.73 -0.03 -2.85
C ILE A 148 17.85 -0.60 -1.45
N HIS A 149 19.08 -0.78 -0.97
CA HIS A 149 19.32 -1.50 0.27
C HIS A 149 20.53 -1.02 1.05
N ASP A 150 20.63 -1.41 2.33
CA ASP A 150 21.74 -1.09 3.22
C ASP A 150 22.07 0.42 3.26
N ASN A 151 21.01 1.24 3.28
CA ASN A 151 21.13 2.70 3.39
C ASN A 151 20.58 3.18 4.73
N GLU A 152 21.11 4.29 5.24
CA GLU A 152 20.69 4.90 6.50
C GLU A 152 20.45 6.40 6.31
N ASN A 153 19.40 6.95 6.97
CA ASN A 153 19.12 8.39 6.96
C ASN A 153 18.29 8.81 8.17
N VAL A 154 18.11 10.11 8.34
CA VAL A 154 17.08 10.63 9.25
C VAL A 154 15.67 10.42 8.66
N ASN A 155 15.52 10.63 7.35
CA ASN A 155 14.26 10.54 6.64
C ASN A 155 14.42 9.75 5.33
N GLY A 156 13.62 8.71 5.13
CA GLY A 156 13.70 7.87 3.94
C GLY A 156 15.07 7.17 3.80
N GLY A 157 15.27 6.09 4.56
CA GLY A 157 16.56 5.38 4.55
C GLY A 157 16.95 4.90 3.16
N GLY A 158 16.04 4.19 2.49
CA GLY A 158 16.24 3.77 1.11
C GLY A 158 15.91 4.87 0.10
N LEU A 159 14.69 5.40 0.14
CA LEU A 159 14.16 6.36 -0.83
C LEU A 159 13.48 7.53 -0.12
N GLU A 160 13.94 8.74 -0.36
CA GLU A 160 13.27 9.97 0.09
C GLU A 160 12.70 10.73 -1.10
N ILE A 161 11.40 11.09 -1.04
CA ILE A 161 10.68 11.80 -2.10
C ILE A 161 10.06 13.06 -1.51
N SER A 162 10.42 14.22 -2.04
CA SER A 162 9.97 15.51 -1.51
C SER A 162 9.76 16.59 -2.60
N GLY A 163 9.24 17.75 -2.22
CA GLY A 163 9.23 18.93 -3.08
C GLY A 163 8.31 18.85 -4.30
N GLN A 164 7.18 18.14 -4.26
CA GLN A 164 6.22 17.91 -5.36
C GLN A 164 6.73 16.90 -6.43
N ALA A 165 7.75 16.14 -6.11
CA ALA A 165 8.23 15.10 -7.00
C ALA A 165 7.16 14.01 -7.23
N ILE A 166 7.22 13.40 -8.39
CA ILE A 166 6.44 12.20 -8.73
C ILE A 166 7.43 11.08 -9.01
N VAL A 167 7.41 10.05 -8.17
CA VAL A 167 8.19 8.84 -8.40
C VAL A 167 7.25 7.70 -8.78
N GLU A 168 7.60 6.97 -9.82
CA GLU A 168 6.86 5.78 -10.26
C GLU A 168 7.73 4.53 -10.11
N LEU A 169 7.26 3.56 -9.31
CA LEU A 169 7.85 2.22 -9.25
C LEU A 169 7.13 1.36 -10.28
N GLU A 170 7.80 1.00 -11.36
CA GLU A 170 7.15 0.35 -12.50
C GLU A 170 7.12 -1.17 -12.35
N HIS A 171 8.29 -1.82 -12.20
CA HIS A 171 8.39 -3.26 -12.03
C HIS A 171 9.75 -3.64 -11.40
N ASP A 172 9.76 -4.76 -10.68
CA ASP A 172 10.95 -5.37 -10.09
C ASP A 172 11.77 -4.37 -9.25
N VAL A 173 11.07 -3.57 -8.42
CA VAL A 173 11.70 -2.63 -7.49
C VAL A 173 11.64 -3.20 -6.08
N ASP A 174 12.80 -3.38 -5.44
CA ASP A 174 12.92 -3.89 -4.08
C ASP A 174 13.65 -2.86 -3.18
N VAL A 175 12.95 -2.41 -2.13
CA VAL A 175 13.50 -1.47 -1.15
C VAL A 175 13.59 -2.18 0.19
N HIS A 176 14.81 -2.56 0.61
CA HIS A 176 14.97 -3.43 1.77
C HIS A 176 16.22 -3.14 2.61
N ASP A 177 16.23 -3.63 3.84
CA ASP A 177 17.36 -3.51 4.77
C ASP A 177 17.88 -2.07 4.96
N ASN A 178 16.96 -1.08 4.83
CA ASN A 178 17.27 0.32 5.06
C ASN A 178 16.79 0.78 6.44
N SER A 179 17.41 1.83 6.98
CA SER A 179 17.03 2.37 8.27
C SER A 179 16.88 3.90 8.29
N ALA A 180 15.90 4.40 9.06
CA ALA A 180 15.67 5.85 9.24
C ALA A 180 14.95 6.17 10.55
N THR A 181 14.79 7.45 10.85
CA THR A 181 13.84 7.88 11.89
C THR A 181 12.40 7.80 11.37
N LEU A 182 12.14 8.25 10.14
CA LEU A 182 10.85 8.15 9.46
C LEU A 182 11.03 7.53 8.07
N GLY A 183 10.19 6.55 7.74
CA GLY A 183 10.27 5.84 6.47
C GLY A 183 11.57 5.05 6.33
N GLY A 184 11.73 3.98 7.09
CA GLY A 184 12.95 3.15 7.01
C GLY A 184 13.29 2.77 5.58
N GLY A 185 12.31 2.25 4.84
CA GLY A 185 12.42 2.02 3.40
C GLY A 185 12.19 3.30 2.59
N VAL A 186 11.00 3.89 2.70
CA VAL A 186 10.55 4.99 1.84
C VAL A 186 9.90 6.10 2.67
N LEU A 187 10.26 7.35 2.41
CA LEU A 187 9.53 8.54 2.86
C LEU A 187 8.96 9.31 1.67
N VAL A 188 7.69 9.68 1.76
CA VAL A 188 7.03 10.61 0.82
C VAL A 188 6.51 11.80 1.59
N SER A 189 7.02 12.98 1.29
CA SER A 189 6.67 14.23 1.98
C SER A 189 6.35 15.33 0.95
N ASN A 190 5.10 15.82 0.92
CA ASN A 190 4.65 16.79 -0.08
C ASN A 190 4.98 16.35 -1.52
N ALA A 191 4.78 15.08 -1.83
CA ALA A 191 5.17 14.43 -3.07
C ALA A 191 4.22 13.27 -3.40
N THR A 192 4.41 12.63 -4.54
CA THR A 192 3.58 11.50 -4.97
C THR A 192 4.43 10.29 -5.33
N LEU A 193 4.11 9.15 -4.72
CA LEU A 193 4.61 7.84 -5.09
C LEU A 193 3.51 7.06 -5.83
N ARG A 194 3.79 6.67 -7.06
CA ARG A 194 2.93 5.79 -7.85
C ARG A 194 3.56 4.41 -7.93
N VAL A 195 2.79 3.39 -7.68
CA VAL A 195 3.30 2.01 -7.72
C VAL A 195 2.47 1.18 -8.68
N ARG A 196 3.14 0.52 -9.61
CA ARG A 196 2.52 -0.52 -10.44
C ARG A 196 2.72 -1.87 -9.75
N PRO A 197 1.66 -2.67 -9.55
CA PRO A 197 1.76 -3.93 -8.81
C PRO A 197 2.41 -5.02 -9.68
N HIS A 198 3.73 -4.93 -9.87
CA HIS A 198 4.52 -5.93 -10.59
C HIS A 198 5.91 -6.06 -9.99
N GLY A 199 6.09 -7.07 -9.13
CA GLY A 199 7.39 -7.32 -8.50
C GLY A 199 7.90 -6.17 -7.61
N VAL A 200 7.00 -5.34 -7.02
CA VAL A 200 7.41 -4.25 -6.14
C VAL A 200 7.32 -4.69 -4.69
N ALA A 201 8.45 -4.57 -3.96
CA ALA A 201 8.54 -4.89 -2.55
C ALA A 201 9.17 -3.74 -1.73
N ILE A 202 8.64 -3.52 -0.52
CA ILE A 202 9.22 -2.68 0.52
C ILE A 202 9.30 -3.56 1.76
N ARG A 203 10.49 -4.07 2.09
CA ARG A 203 10.60 -5.12 3.09
C ARG A 203 11.83 -4.98 4.00
N ASP A 204 11.71 -5.55 5.19
CA ASP A 204 12.83 -5.70 6.14
C ASP A 204 13.51 -4.36 6.49
N ASN A 205 12.79 -3.24 6.40
CA ASN A 205 13.28 -1.92 6.74
C ASN A 205 12.96 -1.56 8.20
N VAL A 206 13.74 -0.65 8.78
CA VAL A 206 13.62 -0.25 10.19
C VAL A 206 13.42 1.26 10.32
N ALA A 207 12.38 1.68 11.08
CA ALA A 207 12.20 3.07 11.49
C ALA A 207 12.27 3.23 13.00
N TYR A 208 12.99 4.24 13.49
CA TYR A 208 13.04 4.56 14.92
C TYR A 208 11.82 5.37 15.41
N GLY A 209 11.04 5.94 14.50
CA GLY A 209 9.80 6.65 14.77
C GLY A 209 8.61 5.97 14.13
N GLY A 210 8.37 6.21 12.85
CA GLY A 210 7.20 5.69 12.15
C GLY A 210 7.46 5.30 10.69
N GLY A 211 6.68 4.34 10.19
CA GLY A 211 6.80 3.83 8.84
C GLY A 211 8.05 2.99 8.63
N GLY A 212 8.13 1.81 9.25
CA GLY A 212 9.26 0.91 9.01
C GLY A 212 9.50 0.71 7.53
N GLY A 213 8.46 0.35 6.78
CA GLY A 213 8.51 0.28 5.33
C GLY A 213 8.31 1.63 4.66
N LEU A 214 7.17 2.28 4.90
CA LEU A 214 6.74 3.49 4.21
C LEU A 214 6.19 4.53 5.18
N ALA A 215 6.60 5.78 5.04
CA ALA A 215 5.98 6.92 5.71
C ALA A 215 5.42 7.92 4.69
N LEU A 216 4.18 8.35 4.89
CA LEU A 216 3.49 9.40 4.14
C LEU A 216 3.21 10.56 5.11
N THR A 217 3.81 11.72 4.86
CA THR A 217 3.72 12.88 5.76
C THR A 217 3.53 14.18 4.98
N PHE A 218 2.99 15.22 5.63
CA PHE A 218 2.86 16.57 5.05
C PHE A 218 2.23 16.58 3.64
N GLY A 219 1.12 15.86 3.46
CA GLY A 219 0.48 15.73 2.15
C GLY A 219 1.15 14.76 1.18
N GLY A 220 2.06 13.94 1.65
CA GLY A 220 2.64 12.84 0.88
C GLY A 220 1.58 11.83 0.46
N GLN A 221 1.62 11.39 -0.79
CA GLN A 221 0.61 10.49 -1.35
C GLN A 221 1.25 9.24 -1.94
N MET A 222 0.67 8.09 -1.68
CA MET A 222 0.95 6.86 -2.42
C MET A 222 -0.31 6.35 -3.08
N SER A 223 -0.21 5.97 -4.34
CA SER A 223 -1.27 5.25 -5.03
C SER A 223 -0.72 3.99 -5.69
N VAL A 224 -1.41 2.88 -5.47
CA VAL A 224 -1.18 1.63 -6.20
C VAL A 224 -2.28 1.52 -7.25
N GLY A 225 -1.90 1.38 -8.50
CA GLY A 225 -2.88 1.32 -9.58
C GLY A 225 -2.37 0.49 -10.75
N THR A 226 -3.28 -0.26 -11.35
CA THR A 226 -3.02 -0.95 -12.60
C THR A 226 -3.10 0.04 -13.76
N ASN A 227 -2.15 0.03 -14.67
CA ASN A 227 -2.35 0.63 -15.98
C ASN A 227 -3.41 -0.19 -16.72
N PRO A 228 -4.62 0.35 -16.99
CA PRO A 228 -5.66 -0.41 -17.68
C PRO A 228 -5.28 -0.84 -19.10
N GLU A 229 -4.25 -0.23 -19.68
CA GLU A 229 -3.76 -0.52 -21.04
C GLU A 229 -2.67 -1.62 -21.07
N ALA A 230 -2.13 -2.05 -19.93
CA ALA A 230 -1.12 -3.10 -19.88
C ALA A 230 -1.79 -4.49 -19.82
N GLU A 231 -1.67 -5.26 -20.88
CA GLU A 231 -2.09 -6.66 -20.96
C GLU A 231 -0.86 -7.56 -21.26
N PRO A 232 -0.71 -8.72 -20.62
CA PRO A 232 -1.52 -9.26 -19.52
C PRO A 232 -1.21 -8.59 -18.19
N ARG A 233 -2.22 -8.46 -17.32
CA ARG A 233 -2.05 -7.88 -15.98
C ARG A 233 -1.02 -8.68 -15.19
N PRO A 234 -0.04 -8.01 -14.56
CA PRO A 234 0.89 -8.68 -13.66
C PRO A 234 0.14 -9.40 -12.53
N VAL A 235 0.63 -10.55 -12.16
CA VAL A 235 0.01 -11.42 -11.16
C VAL A 235 0.47 -11.07 -9.74
N ASP A 236 1.55 -10.30 -9.64
CA ASP A 236 2.23 -10.02 -8.38
C ASP A 236 1.79 -8.63 -7.84
N GLY A 237 1.15 -8.63 -6.68
CA GLY A 237 0.77 -7.40 -5.96
C GLY A 237 1.98 -6.64 -5.40
N VAL A 238 1.71 -5.52 -4.73
CA VAL A 238 2.71 -4.78 -3.95
C VAL A 238 2.89 -5.46 -2.59
N LEU A 239 4.13 -5.73 -2.20
CA LEU A 239 4.46 -6.35 -0.93
C LEU A 239 5.07 -5.32 0.04
N ILE A 240 4.49 -5.17 1.22
CA ILE A 240 5.06 -4.40 2.35
C ILE A 240 5.20 -5.38 3.53
N ALA A 241 6.41 -5.91 3.76
CA ALA A 241 6.56 -7.03 4.68
C ALA A 241 7.82 -6.97 5.56
N GLY A 242 7.73 -7.55 6.76
CA GLY A 242 8.89 -7.68 7.65
C GLY A 242 9.44 -6.35 8.19
N ASN A 243 8.78 -5.23 7.93
CA ASN A 243 9.26 -3.92 8.34
C ASN A 243 8.99 -3.67 9.83
N GLN A 244 9.83 -2.88 10.48
CA GLN A 244 9.76 -2.60 11.90
C GLN A 244 9.75 -1.09 12.17
N ALA A 245 8.87 -0.64 13.06
CA ALA A 245 8.92 0.70 13.62
C ALA A 245 8.90 0.63 15.14
N LEU A 246 9.72 1.46 15.83
CA LEU A 246 9.64 1.50 17.29
C LEU A 246 8.35 2.17 17.77
N GLY A 247 7.84 3.12 16.99
CA GLY A 247 6.61 3.86 17.31
C GLY A 247 5.41 3.36 16.50
N TYR A 248 5.22 3.88 15.32
CA TYR A 248 3.97 3.83 14.58
C TYR A 248 4.13 3.23 13.18
N GLY A 249 3.16 2.41 12.75
CA GLY A 249 3.11 1.89 11.39
C GLY A 249 4.33 1.05 11.03
N GLY A 250 4.39 -0.21 11.46
CA GLY A 250 5.51 -1.10 11.11
C GLY A 250 5.69 -1.22 9.61
N GLY A 251 4.59 -1.50 8.90
CA GLY A 251 4.57 -1.46 7.44
C GLY A 251 4.43 -0.04 6.91
N VAL A 252 3.33 0.64 7.27
CA VAL A 252 2.95 1.95 6.71
C VAL A 252 2.55 2.94 7.80
N PHE A 253 3.06 4.15 7.71
CA PHE A 253 2.70 5.29 8.54
C PHE A 253 2.11 6.39 7.68
N VAL A 254 0.84 6.76 7.93
CA VAL A 254 0.11 7.84 7.24
C VAL A 254 -0.22 8.91 8.26
N HIS A 255 0.39 10.08 8.18
CA HIS A 255 0.27 11.07 9.24
C HIS A 255 0.19 12.50 8.71
N GLY A 256 -0.78 13.24 9.23
CA GLY A 256 -1.01 14.64 8.91
C GLY A 256 -2.02 14.84 7.79
N ASP A 257 -2.63 16.02 7.81
CA ASP A 257 -3.61 16.43 6.80
C ASP A 257 -3.04 16.31 5.38
N GLY A 258 -3.81 15.71 4.49
CA GLY A 258 -3.44 15.48 3.09
C GLY A 258 -2.51 14.30 2.85
N ALA A 259 -1.98 13.64 3.90
CA ALA A 259 -1.28 12.37 3.74
C ALA A 259 -2.28 11.27 3.32
N MET A 260 -2.01 10.58 2.23
CA MET A 260 -2.98 9.66 1.64
C MET A 260 -2.34 8.39 1.09
N LEU A 261 -2.85 7.26 1.55
CA LEU A 261 -2.55 5.93 1.03
C LEU A 261 -3.77 5.40 0.25
N LEU A 262 -3.61 5.14 -1.02
CA LEU A 262 -4.56 4.40 -1.85
C LEU A 262 -3.90 3.10 -2.32
N ALA A 263 -4.23 2.01 -1.65
CA ALA A 263 -3.64 0.70 -1.89
C ALA A 263 -4.63 -0.22 -2.60
N ASP A 264 -4.27 -0.68 -3.78
CA ASP A 264 -4.95 -1.74 -4.52
C ASP A 264 -4.00 -2.95 -4.65
N ASP A 265 -4.52 -4.17 -4.60
CA ASP A 265 -3.74 -5.41 -4.69
C ASP A 265 -2.44 -5.39 -3.82
N THR A 266 -2.54 -4.89 -2.59
CA THR A 266 -1.40 -4.71 -1.69
C THR A 266 -1.45 -5.70 -0.54
N VAL A 267 -0.32 -6.33 -0.25
CA VAL A 267 -0.11 -7.20 0.90
C VAL A 267 0.75 -6.49 1.93
N VAL A 268 0.20 -6.24 3.12
CA VAL A 268 0.91 -5.69 4.27
C VAL A 268 1.01 -6.79 5.32
N ARG A 269 2.18 -7.41 5.49
CA ARG A 269 2.30 -8.57 6.35
C ARG A 269 3.57 -8.62 7.19
N ASP A 270 3.46 -9.30 8.33
CA ASP A 270 4.59 -9.61 9.21
C ASP A 270 5.37 -8.38 9.67
N ASN A 271 4.70 -7.20 9.73
CA ASN A 271 5.30 -5.96 10.19
C ASN A 271 5.10 -5.78 11.70
N LEU A 272 5.99 -5.01 12.35
CA LEU A 272 6.03 -4.81 13.79
C LEU A 272 6.07 -3.32 14.15
N ALA A 273 5.22 -2.89 15.09
CA ALA A 273 5.27 -1.54 15.68
C ALA A 273 4.72 -1.53 17.11
N ALA A 274 4.84 -0.40 17.82
CA ALA A 274 4.07 -0.20 19.04
C ALA A 274 2.59 0.05 18.71
N GLU A 275 2.28 0.84 17.69
CA GLU A 275 0.89 1.04 17.22
C GLU A 275 0.78 0.88 15.70
N GLY A 276 -0.26 0.14 15.26
CA GLY A 276 -0.46 -0.16 13.86
C GLY A 276 0.65 -1.03 13.28
N GLY A 277 0.73 -2.30 13.72
CA GLY A 277 1.78 -3.21 13.25
C GLY A 277 1.88 -3.24 11.74
N GLY A 278 0.74 -3.40 11.04
CA GLY A 278 0.68 -3.24 9.60
C GLY A 278 0.65 -1.77 9.19
N VAL A 279 -0.38 -1.04 9.64
CA VAL A 279 -0.66 0.32 9.20
C VAL A 279 -1.03 1.20 10.39
N TYR A 280 -0.53 2.42 10.41
CA TYR A 280 -0.98 3.49 11.28
C TYR A 280 -1.50 4.66 10.45
N ALA A 281 -2.69 5.14 10.74
CA ALA A 281 -3.23 6.38 10.20
C ALA A 281 -3.53 7.34 11.35
N GLY A 282 -2.95 8.54 11.33
CA GLY A 282 -3.10 9.54 12.40
C GLY A 282 -3.15 10.96 11.91
N ASP A 283 -3.63 11.87 12.79
CA ASP A 283 -3.63 13.31 12.58
C ASP A 283 -4.24 13.75 11.24
N GLY A 284 -5.46 13.27 10.97
CA GLY A 284 -6.18 13.57 9.72
C GLY A 284 -5.74 12.75 8.50
N GLY A 285 -4.77 11.88 8.61
CA GLY A 285 -4.32 11.01 7.51
C GLY A 285 -5.42 10.10 6.98
N TYR A 286 -5.35 9.75 5.70
CA TYR A 286 -6.33 8.92 5.02
C TYR A 286 -5.68 7.64 4.48
N ALA A 287 -6.21 6.47 4.85
CA ALA A 287 -5.77 5.19 4.34
C ALA A 287 -6.95 4.43 3.72
N GLN A 288 -6.84 4.08 2.46
CA GLN A 288 -7.83 3.28 1.76
C GLN A 288 -7.18 2.04 1.17
N PHE A 289 -7.77 0.90 1.49
CA PHE A 289 -7.46 -0.40 0.92
C PHE A 289 -8.70 -0.88 0.19
N ALA A 290 -8.67 -0.91 -1.13
CA ALA A 290 -9.81 -1.30 -1.94
C ALA A 290 -9.36 -2.05 -3.18
N ARG A 291 -10.23 -2.89 -3.71
CA ARG A 291 -10.06 -3.43 -5.06
C ARG A 291 -10.72 -2.48 -6.06
N PHE A 292 -9.94 -1.67 -6.73
CA PHE A 292 -10.41 -0.86 -7.85
C PHE A 292 -10.29 -1.67 -9.15
N ARG A 293 -11.27 -2.53 -9.45
CA ARG A 293 -11.24 -3.30 -10.70
C ARG A 293 -12.54 -3.16 -11.46
N ASP A 294 -12.45 -2.54 -12.62
CA ASP A 294 -13.43 -2.73 -13.69
C ASP A 294 -13.09 -4.04 -14.42
N GLY A 295 -13.76 -5.14 -14.08
CA GLY A 295 -13.55 -6.41 -14.78
C GLY A 295 -13.98 -7.64 -13.95
N PRO A 296 -13.99 -8.83 -14.55
CA PRO A 296 -14.33 -10.03 -13.82
C PRO A 296 -13.31 -10.25 -12.69
N PHE A 297 -13.82 -10.30 -11.48
CA PHE A 297 -13.02 -10.53 -10.29
C PHE A 297 -12.27 -11.86 -10.45
N ARG A 298 -10.97 -11.85 -10.17
CA ARG A 298 -10.24 -13.10 -10.09
C ARG A 298 -10.37 -13.61 -8.66
N HIS A 299 -10.71 -14.87 -8.54
CA HIS A 299 -10.48 -15.61 -7.32
C HIS A 299 -9.03 -15.41 -6.91
N CYS A 300 -8.76 -15.11 -5.63
CA CYS A 300 -7.40 -14.90 -5.13
C CYS A 300 -6.64 -16.24 -5.05
N PRO A 301 -5.98 -16.72 -6.11
CA PRO A 301 -5.35 -18.02 -6.11
C PRO A 301 -4.05 -18.03 -5.29
N ASN A 302 -3.43 -16.88 -5.09
CA ASN A 302 -2.16 -16.75 -4.38
C ASN A 302 -2.23 -15.69 -3.27
N GLU A 303 -1.39 -15.84 -2.25
CA GLU A 303 -1.31 -14.89 -1.13
C GLU A 303 -0.94 -13.46 -1.54
N LEU A 304 -0.29 -13.27 -2.69
CA LEU A 304 0.14 -11.98 -3.23
C LEU A 304 -0.90 -11.30 -4.13
N GLU A 305 -2.01 -11.95 -4.45
CA GLU A 305 -3.02 -11.39 -5.36
C GLU A 305 -4.18 -10.71 -4.65
N CYS A 306 -4.22 -10.76 -3.31
CA CYS A 306 -5.33 -10.26 -2.52
C CYS A 306 -4.91 -9.11 -1.63
N LEU A 307 -5.75 -8.12 -1.53
CA LEU A 307 -5.62 -7.08 -0.53
C LEU A 307 -5.64 -7.72 0.87
N ARG A 308 -4.48 -7.76 1.52
CA ARG A 308 -4.32 -8.50 2.77
C ARG A 308 -3.50 -7.73 3.79
N LEU A 309 -4.02 -7.67 5.03
CA LEU A 309 -3.28 -7.26 6.21
C LEU A 309 -3.13 -8.48 7.12
N SER A 310 -1.94 -9.09 7.19
CA SER A 310 -1.80 -10.38 7.87
C SER A 310 -0.51 -10.52 8.67
N GLY A 311 -0.59 -11.24 9.80
CA GLY A 311 0.59 -11.56 10.61
C GLY A 311 1.28 -10.36 11.26
N ASN A 312 0.71 -9.16 11.17
CA ASN A 312 1.29 -7.96 11.75
C ASN A 312 1.14 -7.95 13.27
N ARG A 313 2.10 -7.36 13.97
CA ARG A 313 2.15 -7.36 15.43
C ARG A 313 2.30 -5.95 15.98
N ALA A 314 1.57 -5.65 17.08
CA ALA A 314 1.68 -4.38 17.77
C ALA A 314 1.33 -4.51 19.27
N GLU A 315 1.54 -3.45 20.03
CA GLU A 315 0.86 -3.30 21.33
C GLU A 315 -0.61 -2.94 21.09
N ARG A 316 -0.88 -2.05 20.10
CA ARG A 316 -2.22 -1.59 19.73
C ARG A 316 -2.45 -1.63 18.22
N GLY A 317 -3.56 -2.25 17.78
CA GLY A 317 -3.91 -2.35 16.37
C GLY A 317 -2.95 -3.22 15.56
N GLY A 318 -3.01 -4.53 15.74
CA GLY A 318 -2.09 -5.45 15.04
C GLY A 318 -2.08 -5.23 13.54
N ALA A 319 -3.25 -5.19 12.88
CA ALA A 319 -3.33 -4.86 11.47
C ALA A 319 -3.31 -3.35 11.23
N LEU A 320 -4.15 -2.59 11.94
CA LEU A 320 -4.35 -1.17 11.69
C LEU A 320 -4.70 -0.41 12.97
N ALA A 321 -4.04 0.73 13.17
CA ALA A 321 -4.44 1.75 14.15
C ALA A 321 -4.91 3.02 13.45
N VAL A 322 -6.04 3.61 13.93
CA VAL A 322 -6.62 4.86 13.40
C VAL A 322 -6.77 5.85 14.54
N ARG A 323 -6.13 7.00 14.46
CA ARG A 323 -6.10 7.97 15.54
C ARG A 323 -6.29 9.41 15.09
N ASP A 324 -6.69 10.26 16.04
CA ASP A 324 -6.60 11.71 15.97
C ASP A 324 -7.23 12.30 14.69
N GLY A 325 -8.45 11.86 14.37
CA GLY A 325 -9.21 12.34 13.22
C GLY A 325 -8.89 11.66 11.88
N ALA A 326 -8.00 10.69 11.86
CA ALA A 326 -7.71 9.95 10.64
C ALA A 326 -8.89 9.09 10.18
N THR A 327 -8.84 8.70 8.91
CA THR A 327 -9.86 7.86 8.28
C THR A 327 -9.23 6.64 7.62
N ALA A 328 -9.81 5.46 7.86
CA ALA A 328 -9.43 4.22 7.19
C ALA A 328 -10.64 3.53 6.55
N HIS A 329 -10.49 3.13 5.29
CA HIS A 329 -11.46 2.33 4.55
C HIS A 329 -10.83 1.03 4.10
N LEU A 330 -11.51 -0.08 4.37
CA LEU A 330 -11.13 -1.42 3.93
C LEU A 330 -12.28 -2.01 3.13
N ASP A 331 -12.11 -2.10 1.83
CA ASP A 331 -13.10 -2.62 0.91
C ASP A 331 -12.59 -3.94 0.29
N GLN A 332 -13.29 -5.05 0.50
CA GLN A 332 -12.90 -6.39 0.05
C GLN A 332 -11.51 -6.82 0.56
N ALA A 333 -11.21 -6.50 1.83
CA ALA A 333 -9.92 -6.80 2.46
C ALA A 333 -9.96 -8.08 3.29
N ILE A 334 -8.85 -8.81 3.32
CA ILE A 334 -8.61 -9.91 4.23
C ILE A 334 -7.71 -9.43 5.36
N VAL A 335 -8.23 -9.44 6.58
CA VAL A 335 -7.49 -9.09 7.81
C VAL A 335 -7.33 -10.34 8.65
N ARG A 336 -6.13 -10.95 8.62
CA ARG A 336 -5.95 -12.30 9.16
C ARG A 336 -4.69 -12.44 10.02
N GLY A 337 -4.84 -13.12 11.17
CA GLY A 337 -3.69 -13.59 11.96
C GLY A 337 -2.85 -12.47 12.55
N ASN A 338 -3.39 -11.24 12.67
CA ASN A 338 -2.69 -10.15 13.31
C ASN A 338 -2.77 -10.28 14.83
N VAL A 339 -1.77 -9.75 15.54
CA VAL A 339 -1.63 -9.91 17.00
C VAL A 339 -1.38 -8.56 17.65
N ALA A 340 -2.13 -8.27 18.73
CA ALA A 340 -1.84 -7.11 19.57
C ALA A 340 -2.29 -7.34 21.03
N ALA A 341 -1.80 -6.52 21.95
CA ALA A 341 -2.31 -6.49 23.31
C ALA A 341 -3.65 -5.75 23.41
N ALA A 342 -3.95 -4.85 22.45
CA ALA A 342 -5.21 -4.13 22.38
C ALA A 342 -5.65 -3.95 20.91
N GLY A 343 -6.87 -4.40 20.56
CA GLY A 343 -7.34 -4.36 19.18
C GLY A 343 -6.49 -5.24 18.25
N ALA A 344 -6.61 -6.56 18.39
CA ALA A 344 -5.78 -7.52 17.66
C ALA A 344 -5.78 -7.28 16.15
N ALA A 345 -6.95 -6.95 15.56
CA ALA A 345 -7.06 -6.48 14.20
C ALA A 345 -6.99 -4.94 14.14
N PHE A 346 -7.86 -4.26 14.90
CA PHE A 346 -8.05 -2.82 14.77
C PHE A 346 -8.04 -2.11 16.12
N HIS A 347 -7.34 -0.98 16.17
CA HIS A 347 -7.40 -0.04 17.28
C HIS A 347 -7.81 1.33 16.78
N MET A 348 -8.85 1.93 17.36
CA MET A 348 -9.33 3.26 17.00
C MET A 348 -9.37 4.18 18.21
N HIS A 349 -8.91 5.42 18.06
CA HIS A 349 -8.87 6.41 19.12
C HIS A 349 -9.18 7.81 18.61
N GLY A 350 -9.98 8.57 19.38
CA GLY A 350 -10.32 9.97 19.10
C GLY A 350 -11.64 10.14 18.35
N ASP A 351 -12.34 11.24 18.67
CA ASP A 351 -13.74 11.50 18.32
C ASP A 351 -13.99 11.62 16.82
N ALA A 352 -13.03 12.18 16.10
CA ALA A 352 -13.14 12.39 14.66
C ALA A 352 -12.60 11.20 13.83
N SER A 353 -12.01 10.20 14.49
CA SER A 353 -11.48 9.02 13.82
C SER A 353 -12.59 8.18 13.19
N ARG A 354 -12.35 7.66 11.99
CA ARG A 354 -13.34 6.89 11.23
C ARG A 354 -12.74 5.64 10.64
N MET A 355 -13.47 4.54 10.76
CA MET A 355 -13.11 3.28 10.11
C MET A 355 -14.35 2.68 9.44
N ARG A 356 -14.17 2.27 8.19
CA ARG A 356 -15.19 1.54 7.44
C ARG A 356 -14.62 0.24 6.90
N LEU A 357 -15.36 -0.84 7.09
CA LEU A 357 -15.13 -2.13 6.45
C LEU A 357 -16.31 -2.43 5.52
N TYR A 358 -16.01 -2.80 4.31
CA TYR A 358 -17.01 -3.25 3.34
C TYR A 358 -16.60 -4.59 2.73
N ALA A 359 -17.53 -5.56 2.69
CA ALA A 359 -17.29 -6.89 2.09
C ALA A 359 -15.94 -7.50 2.52
N SER A 360 -15.56 -7.34 3.79
CA SER A 360 -14.23 -7.71 4.29
C SER A 360 -14.29 -8.94 5.18
N LEU A 361 -13.20 -9.73 5.16
CA LEU A 361 -13.03 -10.93 5.95
C LEU A 361 -12.02 -10.66 7.08
N VAL A 362 -12.49 -10.64 8.34
CA VAL A 362 -11.67 -10.40 9.53
C VAL A 362 -11.61 -11.67 10.36
N VAL A 363 -10.51 -12.42 10.26
CA VAL A 363 -10.46 -13.79 10.79
C VAL A 363 -9.12 -14.13 11.47
N GLY A 364 -9.20 -14.93 12.52
CA GLY A 364 -8.01 -15.51 13.19
C GLY A 364 -7.07 -14.46 13.80
N ASN A 365 -7.52 -13.22 14.05
CA ASN A 365 -6.72 -12.23 14.75
C ASN A 365 -6.74 -12.52 16.26
N ALA A 366 -5.61 -12.43 16.93
CA ALA A 366 -5.45 -12.90 18.30
C ALA A 366 -4.88 -11.82 19.22
N CYS A 367 -5.39 -11.77 20.44
CA CYS A 367 -4.74 -11.01 21.52
C CYS A 367 -3.40 -11.65 21.87
N ALA A 368 -2.41 -10.83 22.23
CA ALA A 368 -1.13 -11.31 22.73
C ALA A 368 -1.31 -12.14 23.99
N GLU A 369 -0.38 -13.04 24.30
CA GLU A 369 -0.49 -13.96 25.46
C GLU A 369 -0.59 -13.22 26.80
N ASP A 370 0.04 -12.05 26.90
CA ASP A 370 0.07 -11.17 28.08
C ASP A 370 -0.96 -10.03 28.00
N ALA A 371 -1.87 -10.08 27.03
CA ALA A 371 -2.88 -9.04 26.84
C ALA A 371 -3.87 -8.96 28.02
N PRO A 372 -4.41 -7.77 28.31
CA PRO A 372 -5.49 -7.62 29.28
C PRO A 372 -6.73 -8.45 28.91
N ALA A 373 -7.55 -8.81 29.89
CA ALA A 373 -8.77 -9.57 29.69
C ALA A 373 -9.79 -8.85 28.76
N GLU A 374 -9.69 -7.54 28.67
CA GLU A 374 -10.48 -6.65 27.83
C GLU A 374 -10.01 -6.62 26.38
N CYS A 375 -8.91 -7.29 26.04
CA CYS A 375 -8.46 -7.35 24.67
C CYS A 375 -9.53 -7.96 23.76
N ALA A 376 -9.82 -7.29 22.68
CA ALA A 376 -10.78 -7.71 21.65
C ALA A 376 -10.15 -7.59 20.25
N PRO A 377 -10.71 -8.25 19.25
CA PRO A 377 -10.30 -8.06 17.85
C PRO A 377 -10.33 -6.60 17.41
N ILE A 378 -11.33 -5.86 17.86
CA ILE A 378 -11.48 -4.42 17.61
C ILE A 378 -11.53 -3.69 18.94
N GLN A 379 -10.69 -2.70 19.14
CA GLN A 379 -10.74 -1.84 20.32
C GLN A 379 -10.91 -0.38 19.93
N THR A 380 -11.82 0.33 20.63
CA THR A 380 -12.16 1.71 20.28
C THR A 380 -12.29 2.60 21.50
N PHE A 381 -11.73 3.81 21.40
CA PHE A 381 -11.77 4.90 22.36
C PHE A 381 -12.34 6.16 21.70
N GLY A 382 -13.57 6.08 21.21
CA GLY A 382 -14.24 7.14 20.47
C GLY A 382 -14.24 6.93 18.95
N GLY A 383 -14.83 7.87 18.21
CA GLY A 383 -14.91 7.86 16.77
C GLY A 383 -16.06 7.04 16.19
N ALA A 384 -16.04 6.77 14.90
CA ALA A 384 -17.08 6.06 14.18
C ALA A 384 -16.54 4.80 13.48
N LEU A 385 -17.11 3.66 13.81
CA LEU A 385 -16.85 2.36 13.18
C LEU A 385 -18.08 1.91 12.40
N ARG A 386 -17.90 1.62 11.12
CA ARG A 386 -18.95 1.04 10.27
C ARG A 386 -18.45 -0.22 9.60
N PHE A 387 -19.23 -1.30 9.67
CA PHE A 387 -18.95 -2.52 8.92
C PHE A 387 -20.19 -2.98 8.18
N GLU A 388 -20.01 -3.39 6.95
CA GLU A 388 -21.05 -3.76 6.01
C GLU A 388 -20.66 -5.00 5.22
N HIS A 389 -21.56 -5.94 5.05
CA HIS A 389 -21.31 -7.19 4.33
C HIS A 389 -19.99 -7.85 4.72
N SER A 390 -19.65 -7.83 6.01
CA SER A 390 -18.36 -8.31 6.50
C SER A 390 -18.53 -9.57 7.35
N THR A 391 -17.50 -10.43 7.33
CA THR A 391 -17.48 -11.67 8.13
C THR A 391 -16.38 -11.57 9.17
N PHE A 392 -16.77 -11.77 10.44
CA PHE A 392 -15.87 -11.85 11.58
C PHE A 392 -15.91 -13.26 12.16
N ALA A 393 -14.81 -14.00 12.09
CA ALA A 393 -14.77 -15.37 12.58
C ALA A 393 -13.40 -15.75 13.15
N ASP A 394 -13.38 -16.74 14.04
CA ASP A 394 -12.16 -17.32 14.62
C ASP A 394 -11.20 -16.30 15.25
N ASN A 395 -11.69 -15.12 15.62
CA ASN A 395 -10.88 -14.10 16.27
C ASN A 395 -10.73 -14.39 17.77
N GLY A 396 -9.52 -14.33 18.27
CA GLY A 396 -9.19 -14.52 19.69
C GLY A 396 -9.59 -13.34 20.58
N GLY A 397 -9.17 -13.38 21.84
CA GLY A 397 -9.48 -12.37 22.86
C GLY A 397 -10.76 -12.64 23.63
N GLY A 398 -11.25 -11.64 24.38
CA GLY A 398 -12.40 -11.74 25.26
C GLY A 398 -13.73 -12.12 24.59
N GLU A 399 -14.81 -12.03 25.35
CA GLU A 399 -16.15 -12.42 24.90
C GLU A 399 -16.72 -11.51 23.78
N ALA A 400 -16.24 -10.26 23.67
CA ALA A 400 -16.73 -9.26 22.73
C ALA A 400 -15.90 -9.22 21.44
N LEU A 401 -16.54 -8.93 20.30
CA LEU A 401 -15.88 -8.60 19.06
C LEU A 401 -15.24 -7.20 19.13
N ILE A 402 -15.97 -6.25 19.70
CA ILE A 402 -15.57 -4.86 19.84
C ILE A 402 -15.52 -4.52 21.32
N TRP A 403 -14.42 -3.94 21.79
CA TRP A 403 -14.29 -3.41 23.15
C TRP A 403 -14.12 -1.89 23.11
N GLY A 404 -14.95 -1.18 23.86
CA GLY A 404 -14.90 0.26 24.01
C GLY A 404 -14.57 0.70 25.41
N ASP A 405 -13.74 1.73 25.55
CA ASP A 405 -13.49 2.43 26.81
C ASP A 405 -13.81 3.92 26.64
N GLY A 406 -14.83 4.37 27.33
CA GLY A 406 -15.27 5.77 27.35
C GLY A 406 -14.94 6.49 28.66
N VAL A 407 -14.14 5.89 29.55
CA VAL A 407 -13.83 6.47 30.87
C VAL A 407 -12.85 7.63 30.75
N GLU A 408 -11.83 7.51 29.92
CA GLU A 408 -10.78 8.52 29.82
C GLU A 408 -11.19 9.76 29.03
N HIS A 409 -12.12 9.64 28.07
CA HIS A 409 -12.38 10.73 27.12
C HIS A 409 -13.82 11.21 27.02
N ALA A 410 -14.77 10.67 27.78
CA ALA A 410 -16.21 11.02 27.70
C ALA A 410 -16.79 11.01 26.25
N VAL A 411 -16.14 10.30 25.34
CA VAL A 411 -16.45 10.28 23.91
C VAL A 411 -17.29 9.07 23.59
N VAL A 412 -18.37 9.31 22.89
CA VAL A 412 -19.29 8.26 22.43
C VAL A 412 -18.76 7.67 21.14
N THR A 413 -18.42 6.38 21.15
CA THR A 413 -18.16 5.65 19.91
C THR A 413 -19.48 5.45 19.16
N ASP A 414 -19.52 5.71 17.86
CA ASP A 414 -20.63 5.37 16.98
C ASP A 414 -20.33 4.06 16.23
N ILE A 415 -21.13 3.02 16.46
CA ILE A 415 -20.95 1.71 15.85
C ILE A 415 -22.14 1.39 14.97
N GLN A 416 -21.87 1.14 13.69
CA GLN A 416 -22.87 0.79 12.70
C GLN A 416 -22.51 -0.54 12.03
N GLY A 417 -23.39 -1.52 12.12
CA GLY A 417 -23.19 -2.85 11.52
C GLY A 417 -24.37 -3.25 10.63
N TYR A 418 -24.05 -3.65 9.39
CA TYR A 418 -25.07 -4.01 8.41
C TYR A 418 -24.69 -5.28 7.65
N SER A 419 -25.70 -6.13 7.37
CA SER A 419 -25.58 -7.31 6.49
C SER A 419 -24.35 -8.18 6.78
N SER A 420 -24.02 -8.39 8.05
CA SER A 420 -22.74 -8.97 8.46
C SER A 420 -22.89 -10.22 9.33
N LEU A 421 -21.85 -11.06 9.33
CA LEU A 421 -21.75 -12.28 10.12
C LEU A 421 -20.72 -12.15 11.24
N ILE A 422 -21.07 -12.60 12.45
CA ILE A 422 -20.19 -12.62 13.61
C ILE A 422 -20.21 -14.02 14.23
N ALA A 423 -19.10 -14.72 14.12
CA ALA A 423 -18.92 -16.06 14.66
C ALA A 423 -17.88 -16.11 15.78
N GLY A 424 -18.14 -16.97 16.77
CA GLY A 424 -17.22 -17.25 17.87
C GLY A 424 -17.18 -16.22 18.98
N LYS A 425 -18.12 -15.25 19.03
CA LYS A 425 -18.20 -14.22 20.06
C LYS A 425 -19.54 -14.22 20.80
N GLU A 426 -19.49 -14.19 22.14
CA GLU A 426 -20.70 -14.12 22.98
C GLU A 426 -21.39 -12.76 22.86
N LYS A 427 -20.60 -11.68 22.65
CA LYS A 427 -21.07 -10.31 22.52
C LYS A 427 -20.51 -9.65 21.28
N ILE A 428 -21.28 -8.81 20.62
CA ILE A 428 -20.76 -7.91 19.59
C ILE A 428 -19.93 -6.83 20.27
N PHE A 429 -20.38 -6.34 21.41
CA PHE A 429 -19.85 -5.17 22.05
C PHE A 429 -19.69 -5.35 23.57
N GLY A 430 -18.52 -4.99 24.10
CA GLY A 430 -18.22 -4.81 25.52
C GLY A 430 -17.71 -3.39 25.76
N PHE A 431 -17.99 -2.78 26.94
CA PHE A 431 -17.54 -1.43 27.22
C PHE A 431 -17.35 -1.16 28.71
N ILE A 432 -16.51 -0.15 29.00
CA ILE A 432 -16.39 0.49 30.29
C ILE A 432 -16.66 2.01 30.09
N GLY A 433 -17.45 2.62 30.97
CA GLY A 433 -17.72 4.06 30.93
C GLY A 433 -18.87 4.46 30.04
N ALA A 434 -18.69 5.39 29.10
CA ALA A 434 -19.75 5.92 28.25
C ALA A 434 -20.33 4.85 27.32
N ILE A 435 -21.68 4.78 27.30
CA ILE A 435 -22.39 3.83 26.42
C ILE A 435 -22.26 4.31 24.97
N PRO A 436 -21.78 3.48 24.01
CA PRO A 436 -21.72 3.85 22.61
C PRO A 436 -23.09 4.00 22.00
N THR A 437 -23.17 4.76 20.91
CA THR A 437 -24.29 4.69 19.99
C THR A 437 -24.13 3.47 19.11
N VAL A 438 -25.10 2.57 19.12
CA VAL A 438 -25.03 1.32 18.37
C VAL A 438 -26.24 1.18 17.47
N HIS A 439 -25.99 0.88 16.20
CA HIS A 439 -27.02 0.62 15.21
C HIS A 439 -26.67 -0.63 14.40
N TYR A 440 -27.49 -1.68 14.55
CA TYR A 440 -27.33 -2.92 13.79
C TYR A 440 -28.60 -3.18 12.96
N ASP A 441 -28.40 -3.62 11.72
CA ASP A 441 -29.48 -4.14 10.87
C ASP A 441 -28.95 -5.28 10.01
N CYS A 442 -29.67 -6.40 9.97
CA CYS A 442 -29.22 -7.59 9.26
C CYS A 442 -27.87 -8.13 9.75
N VAL A 443 -27.68 -8.24 11.04
CA VAL A 443 -26.47 -8.85 11.63
C VAL A 443 -26.84 -10.18 12.28
N LEU A 444 -26.14 -11.24 11.91
CA LEU A 444 -26.33 -12.57 12.48
C LEU A 444 -25.13 -13.00 13.29
N LYS A 445 -25.38 -13.52 14.50
CA LYS A 445 -24.39 -14.14 15.38
C LYS A 445 -24.61 -15.64 15.48
N ASP A 446 -23.55 -16.41 15.63
CA ASP A 446 -23.66 -17.86 15.81
C ASP A 446 -24.01 -18.27 17.25
N ARG A 447 -23.75 -17.41 18.26
CA ARG A 447 -23.95 -17.68 19.69
C ARG A 447 -24.11 -16.43 20.54
N GLY A 448 -24.40 -16.63 21.83
CA GLY A 448 -24.52 -15.58 22.84
C GLY A 448 -25.94 -15.02 22.94
N VAL A 449 -26.06 -13.76 23.35
CA VAL A 449 -27.37 -13.10 23.56
C VAL A 449 -27.63 -12.06 22.46
N ALA A 450 -28.90 -11.83 22.13
CA ALA A 450 -29.32 -10.71 21.33
C ALA A 450 -29.11 -9.42 22.15
N GLU A 451 -28.13 -8.61 21.78
CA GLU A 451 -27.69 -7.48 22.61
C GLU A 451 -28.55 -6.24 22.47
N ILE A 452 -29.29 -6.10 21.39
CA ILE A 452 -30.16 -4.95 21.12
C ILE A 452 -31.34 -5.44 20.30
N ALA A 453 -32.52 -4.83 20.48
CA ALA A 453 -33.66 -4.99 19.60
C ALA A 453 -33.33 -4.37 18.22
N ALA A 454 -32.41 -5.00 17.51
CA ALA A 454 -31.97 -4.57 16.19
C ALA A 454 -32.94 -5.12 15.14
N THR A 455 -33.21 -4.31 14.14
CA THR A 455 -34.08 -4.69 13.04
C THR A 455 -33.41 -5.79 12.23
N ARG A 456 -34.10 -6.90 11.95
CA ARG A 456 -33.65 -8.01 11.10
C ARG A 456 -32.33 -8.67 11.54
N SER A 457 -31.97 -8.56 12.82
CA SER A 457 -30.76 -9.18 13.39
C SER A 457 -31.16 -10.27 14.38
N ASP A 458 -30.40 -11.36 14.46
CA ASP A 458 -30.73 -12.51 15.28
C ASP A 458 -29.45 -13.24 15.80
N VAL A 459 -29.67 -14.20 16.68
CA VAL A 459 -28.68 -15.16 17.15
C VAL A 459 -29.11 -16.55 16.76
N GLN A 460 -28.49 -17.11 15.74
CA GLN A 460 -28.78 -18.45 15.24
C GLN A 460 -27.47 -19.15 14.87
N PRO A 461 -27.30 -20.43 15.23
CA PRO A 461 -26.11 -21.19 14.84
C PRO A 461 -25.97 -21.25 13.33
N PHE A 462 -24.81 -20.91 12.82
CA PHE A 462 -24.39 -21.10 11.43
C PHE A 462 -22.94 -21.59 11.37
N THR A 463 -22.54 -22.09 10.22
CA THR A 463 -21.19 -22.60 9.96
C THR A 463 -20.70 -22.08 8.62
N PHE A 464 -19.40 -22.23 8.39
CA PHE A 464 -18.74 -21.98 7.11
C PHE A 464 -18.35 -23.30 6.43
N GLN A 465 -17.99 -23.28 5.15
CA GLN A 465 -17.69 -24.48 4.36
C GLN A 465 -16.46 -25.22 4.89
N ASP A 466 -15.30 -24.55 4.99
CA ASP A 466 -14.06 -25.14 5.53
C ASP A 466 -13.16 -24.05 6.17
N PRO A 467 -13.53 -23.51 7.34
CA PRO A 467 -12.77 -22.45 7.98
C PRO A 467 -11.34 -22.88 8.36
N ALA A 468 -11.11 -24.17 8.58
CA ALA A 468 -9.78 -24.70 8.86
C ALA A 468 -8.81 -24.52 7.66
N ARG A 469 -9.34 -24.45 6.45
CA ARG A 469 -8.60 -24.14 5.23
C ARG A 469 -8.75 -22.69 4.78
N GLY A 470 -9.43 -21.86 5.56
CA GLY A 470 -9.66 -20.46 5.25
C GLY A 470 -10.86 -20.21 4.34
N ASP A 471 -11.71 -21.20 4.13
CA ASP A 471 -12.95 -21.08 3.36
C ASP A 471 -14.10 -20.68 4.28
N TYR A 472 -14.45 -19.39 4.22
CA TYR A 472 -15.54 -18.79 5.00
C TYR A 472 -16.81 -18.54 4.18
N HIS A 473 -16.99 -19.23 3.06
CA HIS A 473 -18.25 -19.25 2.34
C HIS A 473 -19.35 -19.93 3.16
N LEU A 474 -20.58 -19.54 2.92
CA LEU A 474 -21.73 -20.19 3.52
C LEU A 474 -21.99 -21.55 2.85
N PRO A 475 -22.25 -22.62 3.63
CA PRO A 475 -22.77 -23.86 3.05
C PRO A 475 -24.15 -23.61 2.45
N GLY A 476 -24.49 -24.36 1.40
CA GLY A 476 -25.74 -24.17 0.65
C GLY A 476 -27.03 -24.38 1.45
N ASP A 477 -26.97 -24.74 2.74
CA ASP A 477 -28.11 -24.85 3.66
C ASP A 477 -28.03 -23.86 4.82
N SER A 478 -27.14 -22.86 4.75
CA SER A 478 -26.96 -21.87 5.81
C SER A 478 -28.22 -21.03 6.03
N VAL A 479 -28.51 -20.74 7.30
CA VAL A 479 -29.57 -19.82 7.70
C VAL A 479 -29.27 -18.35 7.34
N ALA A 480 -28.00 -18.04 7.03
CA ALA A 480 -27.55 -16.70 6.71
C ALA A 480 -27.69 -16.34 5.22
N MET A 481 -28.20 -17.28 4.40
CA MET A 481 -28.52 -17.05 2.99
C MET A 481 -29.90 -16.40 2.85
N ASP A 482 -30.07 -15.56 1.81
CA ASP A 482 -31.33 -14.87 1.50
C ASP A 482 -31.92 -14.17 2.74
N TRP A 483 -31.06 -13.51 3.53
CA TRP A 483 -31.46 -12.95 4.82
C TRP A 483 -31.94 -11.51 4.74
N CYS A 484 -31.41 -10.68 3.86
CA CYS A 484 -31.66 -9.24 3.84
C CYS A 484 -32.07 -8.66 2.48
N ASP A 485 -32.70 -7.47 2.50
CA ASP A 485 -33.10 -6.75 1.28
C ASP A 485 -32.00 -5.79 0.74
N GLY A 486 -30.82 -5.81 1.31
CA GLY A 486 -29.69 -4.95 0.91
C GLY A 486 -29.77 -3.50 1.39
N THR A 487 -30.79 -3.09 2.13
CA THR A 487 -30.85 -1.74 2.71
C THR A 487 -30.29 -1.74 4.15
N PRO A 488 -29.63 -0.67 4.60
CA PRO A 488 -29.38 0.63 3.93
C PRO A 488 -28.06 0.65 3.12
N VAL A 489 -27.49 -0.50 2.79
CA VAL A 489 -26.20 -0.63 2.12
C VAL A 489 -26.38 -0.53 0.61
N SER A 490 -25.43 0.09 -0.09
CA SER A 490 -25.44 0.15 -1.55
C SER A 490 -25.25 -1.26 -2.14
N SER A 491 -26.32 -1.78 -2.74
CA SER A 491 -26.38 -3.13 -3.33
C SER A 491 -25.56 -3.33 -4.61
N GLN A 492 -24.74 -2.36 -5.00
CA GLN A 492 -24.07 -2.39 -6.31
C GLN A 492 -22.63 -2.92 -6.26
N SER A 493 -22.00 -2.96 -5.09
CA SER A 493 -20.65 -3.48 -4.97
C SER A 493 -20.65 -5.00 -4.81
N PRO A 494 -19.76 -5.69 -5.53
CA PRO A 494 -19.69 -7.14 -5.45
C PRO A 494 -19.17 -7.63 -4.08
N ASP A 495 -19.24 -8.92 -3.87
CA ASP A 495 -18.70 -9.61 -2.71
C ASP A 495 -17.17 -9.81 -2.82
N MET A 496 -16.58 -10.57 -1.89
CA MET A 496 -15.14 -10.87 -1.89
C MET A 496 -14.67 -11.64 -3.13
N ASP A 497 -15.51 -12.46 -3.74
CA ASP A 497 -15.20 -13.21 -4.95
C ASP A 497 -15.53 -12.45 -6.23
N GLY A 498 -16.13 -11.27 -6.10
CA GLY A 498 -16.60 -10.49 -7.22
C GLY A 498 -17.97 -10.89 -7.72
N THR A 499 -18.67 -11.72 -6.98
CA THR A 499 -20.06 -12.08 -7.28
C THR A 499 -20.97 -10.90 -7.00
N ARG A 500 -21.90 -10.66 -7.89
CA ARG A 500 -22.93 -9.64 -7.69
C ARG A 500 -23.82 -10.02 -6.51
N ARG A 501 -24.08 -9.08 -5.61
CA ARG A 501 -24.97 -9.30 -4.47
C ARG A 501 -26.46 -9.28 -4.84
N GLY A 502 -27.29 -9.91 -4.01
CA GLY A 502 -28.71 -10.01 -4.18
C GLY A 502 -29.10 -11.07 -5.23
N ILE A 503 -28.37 -12.17 -5.25
CA ILE A 503 -28.72 -13.35 -6.05
C ILE A 503 -29.63 -14.24 -5.20
N ASP A 504 -30.92 -14.29 -5.55
CA ASP A 504 -31.88 -15.21 -4.94
C ASP A 504 -31.47 -16.66 -5.24
N ALA A 505 -31.05 -17.38 -4.21
CA ALA A 505 -30.68 -18.79 -4.29
C ALA A 505 -31.87 -19.75 -4.44
N GLY A 506 -33.08 -19.21 -4.60
CA GLY A 506 -34.32 -19.99 -4.77
C GLY A 506 -34.83 -20.60 -3.47
N ARG A 507 -34.41 -20.11 -2.33
CA ARG A 507 -34.97 -20.37 -1.01
C ARG A 507 -35.97 -19.26 -0.67
N GLY A 508 -36.85 -19.52 0.27
CA GLY A 508 -37.74 -18.45 0.75
C GLY A 508 -36.93 -17.39 1.50
N ASP A 509 -36.94 -16.16 1.03
CA ASP A 509 -36.32 -15.01 1.66
C ASP A 509 -36.77 -14.86 3.12
N VAL A 510 -35.82 -14.60 4.03
CA VAL A 510 -36.15 -14.21 5.39
C VAL A 510 -36.64 -12.76 5.41
N PHE A 511 -35.84 -11.86 4.84
CA PHE A 511 -36.17 -10.44 4.64
C PHE A 511 -35.83 -9.95 3.24
N GLY A 512 -35.12 -10.75 2.42
CA GLY A 512 -34.73 -10.44 1.04
C GLY A 512 -33.59 -11.31 0.52
N PRO A 513 -33.15 -11.11 -0.74
CA PRO A 513 -32.32 -12.04 -1.48
C PRO A 513 -30.81 -11.84 -1.25
N TYR A 514 -30.37 -11.10 -0.22
CA TYR A 514 -28.97 -10.86 0.06
C TYR A 514 -28.45 -11.80 1.14
N ASP A 515 -27.34 -12.44 0.87
CA ASP A 515 -26.60 -13.21 1.86
C ASP A 515 -25.88 -12.27 2.84
N LEU A 516 -25.73 -12.74 4.07
CA LEU A 516 -24.97 -12.02 5.09
C LEU A 516 -23.48 -12.31 4.97
N GLY A 517 -22.67 -11.31 5.29
CA GLY A 517 -21.21 -11.46 5.36
C GLY A 517 -20.46 -11.10 4.07
N ALA A 518 -19.20 -11.54 4.01
CA ALA A 518 -18.25 -11.15 2.97
C ALA A 518 -18.54 -11.77 1.60
N PHE A 519 -19.24 -12.89 1.56
CA PHE A 519 -19.50 -13.68 0.36
C PHE A 519 -20.99 -13.76 0.05
N GLU A 520 -21.32 -13.81 -1.23
CA GLU A 520 -22.66 -14.07 -1.77
C GLU A 520 -22.68 -15.46 -2.41
N SER A 521 -23.72 -16.22 -2.19
CA SER A 521 -23.85 -17.55 -2.80
C SER A 521 -24.45 -17.45 -4.20
N ASP A 522 -23.73 -17.92 -5.21
CA ASP A 522 -24.20 -18.01 -6.60
C ASP A 522 -24.86 -19.36 -6.94
N ARG A 523 -25.03 -20.23 -5.94
CA ARG A 523 -25.56 -21.58 -6.16
C ARG A 523 -27.08 -21.60 -6.32
N ILE A 524 -27.54 -21.31 -7.54
CA ILE A 524 -28.94 -21.51 -7.96
C ILE A 524 -29.34 -23.00 -8.00
N PHE A 525 -28.38 -23.94 -7.91
CA PHE A 525 -28.66 -25.38 -8.05
C PHE A 525 -27.90 -26.24 -7.02
N ALA A 526 -28.63 -26.71 -6.02
CA ALA A 526 -28.19 -27.79 -5.11
C ALA A 526 -28.27 -29.19 -5.75
N SER A 527 -28.08 -29.34 -7.06
CA SER A 527 -28.02 -30.65 -7.74
C SER A 527 -26.86 -30.72 -8.74
N GLY A 528 -25.71 -31.10 -8.24
CA GLY A 528 -24.68 -31.94 -8.86
C GLY A 528 -24.20 -31.70 -10.29
N THR A 529 -24.51 -30.60 -10.95
CA THR A 529 -23.99 -30.26 -12.28
C THR A 529 -23.52 -28.82 -12.29
N GLU A 530 -22.25 -28.62 -11.97
CA GLU A 530 -21.56 -27.35 -12.14
C GLU A 530 -21.58 -26.95 -13.62
N LEU A 531 -22.29 -25.89 -13.95
CA LEU A 531 -21.99 -25.08 -15.11
C LEU A 531 -21.16 -23.89 -14.64
N ARG A 532 -19.85 -24.05 -14.65
CA ARG A 532 -18.92 -22.91 -14.58
C ARG A 532 -19.15 -22.05 -15.83
N ARG A 533 -19.52 -20.81 -15.62
CA ARG A 533 -19.45 -19.77 -16.66
C ARG A 533 -18.32 -18.80 -16.39
#